data_1b59db57c305bd73146bbe168ebff1ff
#
_entry.id   1b59db57c305bd73146bbe168ebff1ff
#
_cell.length_a   1.000
_cell.length_b   1.000
_cell.length_c   1.000
_cell.angle_alpha   90.00
_cell.angle_beta   90.00
_cell.angle_gamma   90.00
#
_symmetry.space_group_name_H-M   'P 1'
#
loop_
_entity.id
_entity.type
_entity.pdbx_description
1 polymer ?
#
loop_
_entity_poly.entity_id
_entity_poly.type
_entity_poly.pdbx_seq_one_letter_code
_entity_poly.pdbx_strand_id
1 'polypeptide(L)'
;MVEELFLDKIKQEISERLPGESAHLRMSPEHRLLSSTALKNAQNIRESAVAIVLYRIENRIECILTQRPIYAGNHSGQVSFPGGKKDLSDENLEATARRECFEEIGIEREKGILLGKLTDVYIPVSGFLVKPFVFYHSELPELIPDKREVAEILRFSLFDLKKETLISYTEIKLDDGTIFRNIPYFNLANKKVWGATALILSEMKEILVNME
;
A
#
# COMPACT_ATOMS: atom_id res chain seq x y z
N MET A 1 -18.50 10.43 -17.11
CA MET A 1 -18.33 11.86 -16.65
C MET A 1 -17.77 11.96 -15.22
N VAL A 2 -18.45 11.51 -14.15
CA VAL A 2 -17.91 11.60 -12.77
C VAL A 2 -16.67 10.72 -12.57
N GLU A 3 -16.68 9.52 -13.13
CA GLU A 3 -15.56 8.57 -13.08
C GLU A 3 -14.34 9.06 -13.87
N GLU A 4 -14.53 9.50 -15.08
CA GLU A 4 -13.46 10.08 -15.92
C GLU A 4 -12.80 11.27 -15.23
N LEU A 5 -13.59 12.17 -14.65
CA LEU A 5 -13.06 13.31 -13.89
C LEU A 5 -12.23 12.86 -12.68
N PHE A 6 -12.64 11.81 -11.97
CA PHE A 6 -11.88 11.24 -10.88
C PHE A 6 -10.55 10.66 -11.37
N LEU A 7 -10.58 9.88 -12.47
CA LEU A 7 -9.37 9.27 -13.05
C LEU A 7 -8.39 10.32 -13.56
N ASP A 8 -8.89 11.37 -14.20
CA ASP A 8 -8.03 12.46 -14.70
C ASP A 8 -7.39 13.22 -13.54
N LYS A 9 -8.16 13.58 -12.52
CA LYS A 9 -7.65 14.26 -11.33
C LYS A 9 -6.59 13.44 -10.61
N ILE A 10 -6.85 12.15 -10.33
CA ILE A 10 -5.89 11.32 -9.61
C ILE A 10 -4.62 11.09 -10.41
N LYS A 11 -4.71 10.91 -11.74
CA LYS A 11 -3.54 10.84 -12.63
C LYS A 11 -2.73 12.11 -12.59
N GLN A 12 -3.40 13.26 -12.63
CA GLN A 12 -2.74 14.57 -12.57
C GLN A 12 -1.99 14.73 -11.24
N GLU A 13 -2.63 14.48 -10.10
CA GLU A 13 -1.97 14.57 -8.80
C GLU A 13 -0.77 13.63 -8.69
N ILE A 14 -0.90 12.37 -9.17
CA ILE A 14 0.20 11.41 -9.16
C ILE A 14 1.36 11.86 -10.06
N SER A 15 1.08 12.45 -11.23
CA SER A 15 2.13 12.80 -12.19
C SER A 15 2.82 14.13 -11.88
N GLU A 16 2.10 15.10 -11.29
CA GLU A 16 2.57 16.48 -11.17
C GLU A 16 2.84 16.92 -9.72
N ARG A 17 2.18 16.30 -8.72
CA ARG A 17 2.10 16.87 -7.37
C ARG A 17 2.11 15.81 -6.26
N LEU A 18 2.92 14.75 -6.41
CA LEU A 18 3.01 13.74 -5.35
C LEU A 18 3.33 14.39 -3.99
N PRO A 19 2.52 14.15 -2.95
CA PRO A 19 2.79 14.63 -1.59
C PRO A 19 4.12 14.11 -1.04
N GLY A 20 4.52 12.92 -1.46
CA GLY A 20 5.82 12.35 -1.17
C GLY A 20 6.02 11.99 0.31
N GLU A 21 7.27 12.02 0.73
CA GLU A 21 7.66 11.65 2.10
C GLU A 21 7.04 12.53 3.19
N SER A 22 6.60 13.76 2.87
CA SER A 22 5.90 14.63 3.82
C SER A 22 4.56 14.01 4.27
N ALA A 23 3.84 13.35 3.37
CA ALA A 23 2.65 12.60 3.71
C ALA A 23 2.97 11.35 4.54
N HIS A 24 4.10 10.69 4.27
CA HIS A 24 4.53 9.52 5.03
C HIS A 24 4.78 9.83 6.51
N LEU A 25 5.27 11.04 6.83
CA LEU A 25 5.57 11.43 8.21
C LEU A 25 4.36 11.33 9.15
N ARG A 26 3.14 11.56 8.65
CA ARG A 26 1.91 11.48 9.45
C ARG A 26 1.63 10.09 10.02
N MET A 27 2.09 9.06 9.30
CA MET A 27 1.91 7.65 9.68
C MET A 27 3.23 6.96 10.03
N SER A 28 4.28 7.75 10.26
CA SER A 28 5.58 7.26 10.70
C SER A 28 5.69 7.25 12.22
N PRO A 29 6.31 6.22 12.82
CA PRO A 29 6.79 6.30 14.19
C PRO A 29 7.78 7.48 14.36
N GLU A 30 7.79 8.12 15.53
CA GLU A 30 8.61 9.32 15.81
C GLU A 30 10.09 9.17 15.44
N HIS A 31 10.66 7.98 15.57
CA HIS A 31 12.08 7.73 15.31
C HIS A 31 12.38 7.17 13.91
N ARG A 32 11.37 7.07 13.05
CA ARG A 32 11.59 6.58 11.69
C ARG A 32 12.19 7.67 10.82
N LEU A 33 13.36 7.39 10.25
CA LEU A 33 13.98 8.26 9.24
C LEU A 33 13.11 8.24 7.95
N LEU A 34 13.13 9.37 7.24
CA LEU A 34 12.62 9.43 5.87
C LEU A 34 13.31 8.38 5.01
N SER A 35 12.58 7.79 4.04
CA SER A 35 13.12 6.77 3.15
C SER A 35 14.34 7.27 2.38
N SER A 36 14.31 8.50 1.87
CA SER A 36 15.43 9.16 1.20
C SER A 36 16.68 9.30 2.07
N THR A 37 16.50 9.56 3.36
CA THR A 37 17.60 9.66 4.32
C THR A 37 18.15 8.28 4.67
N ALA A 38 17.28 7.31 4.93
CA ALA A 38 17.67 5.94 5.27
C ALA A 38 18.38 5.24 4.10
N LEU A 39 17.98 5.50 2.87
CA LEU A 39 18.61 4.96 1.65
C LEU A 39 20.06 5.39 1.45
N LYS A 40 20.46 6.58 1.91
CA LYS A 40 21.86 7.05 1.77
C LYS A 40 22.88 6.13 2.44
N ASN A 41 22.46 5.42 3.49
CA ASN A 41 23.30 4.51 4.25
C ASN A 41 22.92 3.03 4.04
N ALA A 42 21.99 2.76 3.12
CA ALA A 42 21.50 1.41 2.89
C ALA A 42 22.52 0.58 2.10
N GLN A 43 22.67 -0.69 2.53
CA GLN A 43 23.45 -1.69 1.81
C GLN A 43 22.50 -2.82 1.38
N ASN A 44 22.78 -3.44 0.23
CA ASN A 44 22.01 -4.58 -0.28
C ASN A 44 20.48 -4.29 -0.41
N ILE A 45 20.15 -3.16 -1.05
CA ILE A 45 18.75 -2.78 -1.32
C ILE A 45 18.10 -3.84 -2.18
N ARG A 46 16.94 -4.33 -1.73
CA ARG A 46 16.09 -5.26 -2.46
C ARG A 46 14.89 -4.54 -3.06
N GLU A 47 14.71 -4.63 -4.35
CA GLU A 47 13.55 -4.03 -5.01
C GLU A 47 12.30 -4.89 -4.80
N SER A 48 11.19 -4.20 -4.55
CA SER A 48 9.86 -4.80 -4.46
C SER A 48 8.81 -3.83 -4.99
N ALA A 49 7.64 -4.36 -5.32
CA ALA A 49 6.53 -3.55 -5.78
C ALA A 49 5.21 -4.03 -5.16
N VAL A 50 4.28 -3.10 -4.99
CA VAL A 50 2.93 -3.38 -4.51
C VAL A 50 1.90 -2.78 -5.46
N ALA A 51 0.74 -3.44 -5.56
CA ALA A 51 -0.39 -3.00 -6.35
C ALA A 51 -1.46 -2.36 -5.44
N ILE A 52 -1.68 -1.06 -5.60
CA ILE A 52 -2.82 -0.36 -5.02
C ILE A 52 -3.98 -0.54 -5.99
N VAL A 53 -4.82 -1.53 -5.71
CA VAL A 53 -5.95 -1.88 -6.58
C VAL A 53 -7.17 -1.07 -6.17
N LEU A 54 -7.54 -0.13 -7.02
CA LEU A 54 -8.77 0.65 -6.92
C LEU A 54 -9.81 0.09 -7.87
N TYR A 55 -11.06 -0.01 -7.43
CA TYR A 55 -12.14 -0.44 -8.30
C TYR A 55 -13.44 0.29 -7.98
N ARG A 56 -14.31 0.41 -9.00
CA ARG A 56 -15.63 0.99 -8.81
C ARG A 56 -16.62 -0.06 -8.35
N ILE A 57 -17.43 0.32 -7.38
CA ILE A 57 -18.64 -0.39 -7.00
C ILE A 57 -19.77 0.62 -6.81
N GLU A 58 -20.81 0.53 -7.63
CA GLU A 58 -21.89 1.52 -7.68
C GLU A 58 -21.32 2.96 -7.84
N ASN A 59 -21.51 3.81 -6.85
CA ASN A 59 -21.05 5.20 -6.82
C ASN A 59 -19.82 5.41 -5.92
N ARG A 60 -19.08 4.35 -5.59
CA ARG A 60 -17.92 4.41 -4.70
C ARG A 60 -16.68 3.83 -5.37
N ILE A 61 -15.54 4.33 -4.97
CA ILE A 61 -14.24 3.72 -5.27
C ILE A 61 -13.77 3.02 -4.01
N GLU A 62 -13.49 1.75 -4.13
CA GLU A 62 -12.92 0.93 -3.06
C GLU A 62 -11.48 0.55 -3.36
N CYS A 63 -10.74 0.22 -2.32
CA CYS A 63 -9.36 -0.24 -2.38
C CYS A 63 -9.23 -1.61 -1.73
N ILE A 64 -8.34 -2.43 -2.27
CA ILE A 64 -8.05 -3.78 -1.79
C ILE A 64 -6.78 -3.78 -0.96
N LEU A 65 -6.83 -4.48 0.17
CA LEU A 65 -5.68 -4.91 0.97
C LEU A 65 -5.78 -6.42 1.22
N THR A 66 -4.65 -7.03 1.55
CA THR A 66 -4.57 -8.44 1.96
C THR A 66 -4.09 -8.56 3.40
N GLN A 67 -4.59 -9.54 4.13
CA GLN A 67 -4.04 -9.93 5.42
C GLN A 67 -3.24 -11.22 5.25
N ARG A 68 -2.00 -11.22 5.69
CA ARG A 68 -1.14 -12.41 5.68
C ARG A 68 -1.62 -13.43 6.71
N PRO A 69 -1.42 -14.74 6.49
CA PRO A 69 -1.65 -15.75 7.49
C PRO A 69 -0.84 -15.52 8.77
N ILE A 70 -1.32 -16.06 9.88
CA ILE A 70 -0.57 -16.07 11.16
C ILE A 70 0.42 -17.24 11.11
N TYR A 71 1.71 -16.93 11.21
CA TYR A 71 2.80 -17.90 11.26
C TYR A 71 3.93 -17.38 12.15
N ALA A 72 4.87 -18.26 12.53
CA ALA A 72 6.07 -17.84 13.26
C ALA A 72 7.03 -17.13 12.31
N GLY A 73 7.18 -15.79 12.42
CA GLY A 73 8.10 -15.01 11.59
C GLY A 73 7.65 -13.57 11.38
N ASN A 74 8.51 -12.82 10.70
CA ASN A 74 8.28 -11.41 10.38
C ASN A 74 7.04 -11.27 9.47
N HIS A 75 6.29 -10.17 9.68
CA HIS A 75 5.09 -9.81 8.93
C HIS A 75 3.87 -10.76 9.10
N SER A 76 3.91 -11.68 10.08
CA SER A 76 2.78 -12.55 10.43
C SER A 76 1.53 -11.73 10.75
N GLY A 77 0.40 -12.06 10.11
CA GLY A 77 -0.89 -11.41 10.32
C GLY A 77 -0.97 -9.93 9.90
N GLN A 78 0.08 -9.37 9.30
CA GLN A 78 0.09 -7.97 8.86
C GLN A 78 -0.84 -7.76 7.66
N VAL A 79 -1.36 -6.54 7.58
CA VAL A 79 -2.17 -6.09 6.44
C VAL A 79 -1.29 -5.28 5.50
N SER A 80 -1.34 -5.62 4.21
CA SER A 80 -0.55 -4.97 3.17
C SER A 80 -1.34 -4.84 1.85
N PHE A 81 -0.83 -4.06 0.94
CA PHE A 81 -1.22 -4.20 -0.47
C PHE A 81 -0.68 -5.53 -1.01
N PRO A 82 -1.36 -6.14 -2.00
CA PRO A 82 -0.78 -7.24 -2.77
C PRO A 82 0.57 -6.83 -3.34
N GLY A 83 1.59 -7.68 -3.21
CA GLY A 83 2.91 -7.33 -3.71
C GLY A 83 4.05 -8.09 -3.08
N GLY A 84 5.21 -8.00 -3.71
CA GLY A 84 6.39 -8.73 -3.28
C GLY A 84 7.69 -8.30 -3.93
N LYS A 85 8.68 -9.15 -3.84
CA LYS A 85 10.04 -8.93 -4.35
C LYS A 85 10.05 -9.03 -5.88
N LYS A 86 10.86 -8.19 -6.53
CA LYS A 86 11.14 -8.31 -7.95
C LYS A 86 11.76 -9.67 -8.26
N ASP A 87 11.18 -10.40 -9.20
CA ASP A 87 11.77 -11.60 -9.80
C ASP A 87 12.66 -11.23 -10.98
N LEU A 88 13.59 -12.13 -11.32
CA LEU A 88 14.47 -11.96 -12.50
C LEU A 88 13.70 -11.96 -13.83
N SER A 89 12.54 -12.59 -13.85
CA SER A 89 11.65 -12.65 -15.01
C SER A 89 10.81 -11.39 -15.21
N ASP A 90 10.75 -10.51 -14.19
CA ASP A 90 9.96 -9.28 -14.27
C ASP A 90 10.71 -8.23 -15.12
N GLU A 91 10.09 -7.78 -16.21
CA GLU A 91 10.66 -6.75 -17.08
C GLU A 91 10.93 -5.45 -16.32
N ASN A 92 10.02 -5.08 -15.42
CA ASN A 92 10.09 -3.88 -14.60
C ASN A 92 9.28 -4.08 -13.31
N LEU A 93 9.26 -3.06 -12.45
CA LEU A 93 8.57 -3.16 -11.16
C LEU A 93 7.05 -3.01 -11.24
N GLU A 94 6.51 -2.45 -12.33
CA GLU A 94 5.08 -2.55 -12.61
C GLU A 94 4.68 -4.01 -12.89
N ALA A 95 5.47 -4.72 -13.70
CA ALA A 95 5.28 -6.14 -13.97
C ALA A 95 5.35 -6.97 -12.67
N THR A 96 6.28 -6.64 -11.75
CA THR A 96 6.34 -7.24 -10.42
C THR A 96 5.01 -7.05 -9.67
N ALA A 97 4.50 -5.81 -9.59
CA ALA A 97 3.25 -5.52 -8.87
C ALA A 97 2.06 -6.29 -9.47
N ARG A 98 1.97 -6.38 -10.79
CA ARG A 98 0.92 -7.12 -11.50
C ARG A 98 1.06 -8.64 -11.29
N ARG A 99 2.27 -9.20 -11.35
CA ARG A 99 2.52 -10.62 -11.09
C ARG A 99 2.12 -11.02 -9.68
N GLU A 100 2.61 -10.30 -8.69
CA GLU A 100 2.30 -10.55 -7.28
C GLU A 100 0.79 -10.42 -7.00
N CYS A 101 0.14 -9.41 -7.59
CA CYS A 101 -1.30 -9.22 -7.46
C CYS A 101 -2.07 -10.42 -8.05
N PHE A 102 -1.62 -10.96 -9.18
CA PHE A 102 -2.19 -12.18 -9.75
C PHE A 102 -1.94 -13.40 -8.85
N GLU A 103 -0.73 -13.58 -8.37
CA GLU A 103 -0.35 -14.72 -7.52
C GLU A 103 -1.09 -14.72 -6.17
N GLU A 104 -1.21 -13.54 -5.53
CA GLU A 104 -1.84 -13.42 -4.22
C GLU A 104 -3.37 -13.43 -4.27
N ILE A 105 -4.00 -12.73 -5.25
CA ILE A 105 -5.45 -12.49 -5.26
C ILE A 105 -6.14 -12.78 -6.60
N GLY A 106 -5.43 -13.30 -7.61
CA GLY A 106 -6.01 -13.78 -8.86
C GLY A 106 -6.36 -12.72 -9.90
N ILE A 107 -6.03 -11.45 -9.68
CA ILE A 107 -6.30 -10.40 -10.68
C ILE A 107 -5.36 -10.55 -11.87
N GLU A 108 -5.92 -10.77 -13.07
CA GLU A 108 -5.15 -10.94 -14.29
C GLU A 108 -4.20 -9.78 -14.55
N ARG A 109 -2.95 -10.10 -14.97
CA ARG A 109 -1.84 -9.13 -15.12
C ARG A 109 -2.12 -8.01 -16.10
N GLU A 110 -2.89 -8.28 -17.15
CA GLU A 110 -3.24 -7.35 -18.23
C GLU A 110 -4.42 -6.45 -17.87
N LYS A 111 -5.12 -6.75 -16.78
CA LYS A 111 -6.28 -5.99 -16.34
C LYS A 111 -5.90 -4.80 -15.46
N GLY A 112 -6.77 -3.83 -15.46
CA GLY A 112 -6.60 -2.59 -14.71
C GLY A 112 -5.75 -1.55 -15.45
N ILE A 113 -6.22 -0.32 -15.39
CA ILE A 113 -5.55 0.85 -15.97
C ILE A 113 -4.51 1.33 -14.97
N LEU A 114 -3.24 1.43 -15.37
CA LEU A 114 -2.22 2.10 -14.55
C LEU A 114 -2.54 3.60 -14.46
N LEU A 115 -2.73 4.08 -13.24
CA LEU A 115 -2.91 5.52 -12.96
C LEU A 115 -1.58 6.21 -12.69
N GLY A 116 -0.59 5.50 -12.19
CA GLY A 116 0.75 5.98 -11.91
C GLY A 116 1.42 5.27 -10.73
N LYS A 117 2.55 5.82 -10.31
CA LYS A 117 3.37 5.30 -9.21
C LYS A 117 3.44 6.33 -8.10
N LEU A 118 3.26 5.91 -6.85
CA LEU A 118 3.47 6.75 -5.67
C LEU A 118 4.96 6.79 -5.26
N THR A 119 5.25 7.55 -4.21
CA THR A 119 6.60 7.71 -3.68
C THR A 119 7.11 6.38 -3.10
N ASP A 120 8.37 6.08 -3.41
CA ASP A 120 9.03 4.86 -2.94
C ASP A 120 9.16 4.86 -1.41
N VAL A 121 8.95 3.70 -0.79
CA VAL A 121 9.09 3.51 0.66
C VAL A 121 10.23 2.53 0.94
N TYR A 122 11.27 2.99 1.63
CA TYR A 122 12.33 2.12 2.10
C TYR A 122 12.03 1.55 3.48
N ILE A 123 12.20 0.24 3.65
CA ILE A 123 11.98 -0.49 4.91
C ILE A 123 13.33 -0.98 5.44
N PRO A 124 13.98 -0.25 6.38
CA PRO A 124 15.34 -0.57 6.83
C PRO A 124 15.49 -1.98 7.40
N VAL A 125 14.52 -2.46 8.19
CA VAL A 125 14.54 -3.77 8.84
C VAL A 125 14.67 -4.92 7.86
N SER A 126 14.05 -4.80 6.68
CA SER A 126 14.07 -5.84 5.64
C SER A 126 14.95 -5.50 4.45
N GLY A 127 15.43 -4.25 4.33
CA GLY A 127 16.21 -3.76 3.19
C GLY A 127 15.38 -3.63 1.89
N PHE A 128 14.07 -3.67 1.97
CA PHE A 128 13.21 -3.50 0.79
C PHE A 128 12.98 -2.03 0.45
N LEU A 129 13.14 -1.71 -0.84
CA LEU A 129 12.63 -0.50 -1.46
C LEU A 129 11.34 -0.85 -2.19
N VAL A 130 10.22 -0.44 -1.62
CA VAL A 130 8.88 -0.74 -2.12
C VAL A 130 8.42 0.34 -3.07
N LYS A 131 8.02 -0.03 -4.29
CA LYS A 131 7.45 0.88 -5.30
C LYS A 131 5.95 0.63 -5.44
N PRO A 132 5.11 1.58 -5.03
CA PRO A 132 3.65 1.44 -5.08
C PRO A 132 3.11 1.88 -6.44
N PHE A 133 2.39 0.99 -7.12
CA PHE A 133 1.69 1.27 -8.37
C PHE A 133 0.18 1.31 -8.16
N VAL A 134 -0.49 2.31 -8.70
CA VAL A 134 -1.93 2.49 -8.58
C VAL A 134 -2.61 1.99 -9.84
N PHE A 135 -3.47 0.99 -9.70
CA PHE A 135 -4.27 0.40 -10.78
C PHE A 135 -5.75 0.66 -10.53
N TYR A 136 -6.50 0.94 -11.59
CA TYR A 136 -7.93 1.15 -11.53
C TYR A 136 -8.68 0.13 -12.39
N HIS A 137 -9.77 -0.39 -11.84
CA HIS A 137 -10.72 -1.28 -12.50
C HIS A 137 -12.11 -0.63 -12.49
N SER A 138 -12.80 -0.63 -13.64
CA SER A 138 -14.16 -0.07 -13.76
C SER A 138 -15.22 -0.84 -12.98
N GLU A 139 -14.87 -2.05 -12.54
CA GLU A 139 -15.71 -2.95 -11.74
C GLU A 139 -14.83 -3.79 -10.80
N LEU A 140 -15.43 -4.45 -9.82
CA LEU A 140 -14.71 -5.39 -8.95
C LEU A 140 -14.17 -6.55 -9.80
N PRO A 141 -12.84 -6.75 -9.85
CA PRO A 141 -12.27 -7.91 -10.53
C PRO A 141 -12.61 -9.21 -9.78
N GLU A 142 -12.57 -10.34 -10.49
CA GLU A 142 -12.63 -11.64 -9.82
C GLU A 142 -11.45 -11.80 -8.86
N LEU A 143 -11.75 -12.20 -7.63
CA LEU A 143 -10.73 -12.35 -6.57
C LEU A 143 -10.60 -13.81 -6.18
N ILE A 144 -9.41 -14.38 -6.42
CA ILE A 144 -9.06 -15.77 -6.11
C ILE A 144 -7.83 -15.75 -5.19
N PRO A 145 -8.01 -15.70 -3.85
CA PRO A 145 -6.88 -15.61 -2.93
C PRO A 145 -6.09 -16.93 -2.87
N ASP A 146 -4.77 -16.85 -2.98
CA ASP A 146 -3.90 -17.96 -2.58
C ASP A 146 -3.87 -18.06 -1.06
N LYS A 147 -4.52 -19.06 -0.52
CA LYS A 147 -4.66 -19.27 0.94
C LYS A 147 -3.33 -19.49 1.68
N ARG A 148 -2.23 -19.75 0.96
CA ARG A 148 -0.89 -19.88 1.55
C ARG A 148 -0.31 -18.51 1.89
N GLU A 149 -0.70 -17.46 1.15
CA GLU A 149 -0.16 -16.11 1.28
C GLU A 149 -1.18 -15.09 1.78
N VAL A 150 -2.46 -15.33 1.52
CA VAL A 150 -3.58 -14.44 1.85
C VAL A 150 -4.61 -15.15 2.71
N ALA A 151 -4.68 -14.78 3.99
CA ALA A 151 -5.70 -15.27 4.91
C ALA A 151 -7.06 -14.60 4.68
N GLU A 152 -7.05 -13.30 4.34
CA GLU A 152 -8.25 -12.50 4.14
C GLU A 152 -7.99 -11.38 3.14
N ILE A 153 -8.95 -11.13 2.25
CA ILE A 153 -8.98 -9.94 1.39
C ILE A 153 -9.85 -8.90 2.07
N LEU A 154 -9.28 -7.73 2.30
CA LEU A 154 -9.95 -6.59 2.93
C LEU A 154 -10.32 -5.55 1.88
N ARG A 155 -11.49 -4.96 2.01
CA ARG A 155 -11.99 -3.90 1.13
C ARG A 155 -12.47 -2.73 1.96
N PHE A 156 -12.19 -1.52 1.50
CA PHE A 156 -12.62 -0.31 2.18
C PHE A 156 -12.87 0.81 1.16
N SER A 157 -13.76 1.72 1.50
CA SER A 157 -14.00 2.90 0.68
C SER A 157 -12.76 3.80 0.67
N LEU A 158 -12.22 4.09 -0.52
CA LEU A 158 -11.02 4.90 -0.68
C LEU A 158 -11.18 6.28 -0.01
N PHE A 159 -12.35 6.89 -0.12
CA PHE A 159 -12.63 8.20 0.48
C PHE A 159 -12.74 8.18 2.01
N ASP A 160 -12.85 7.00 2.62
CA ASP A 160 -12.80 6.89 4.08
C ASP A 160 -11.43 7.28 4.63
N LEU A 161 -10.35 7.20 3.83
CA LEU A 161 -9.02 7.67 4.23
C LEU A 161 -9.00 9.13 4.70
N LYS A 162 -9.91 9.97 4.21
CA LYS A 162 -10.02 11.38 4.64
C LYS A 162 -10.48 11.54 6.09
N LYS A 163 -11.11 10.51 6.69
CA LYS A 163 -11.63 10.55 8.05
C LYS A 163 -10.50 10.46 9.07
N GLU A 164 -10.24 11.51 9.81
CA GLU A 164 -9.25 11.53 10.90
C GLU A 164 -9.58 10.49 11.99
N THR A 165 -10.86 10.15 12.17
CA THR A 165 -11.32 9.15 13.14
C THR A 165 -10.82 7.73 12.86
N LEU A 166 -10.29 7.46 11.66
CA LEU A 166 -9.67 6.18 11.34
C LEU A 166 -8.23 6.06 11.83
N ILE A 167 -7.59 7.17 12.21
CA ILE A 167 -6.22 7.16 12.72
C ILE A 167 -6.25 6.96 14.23
N SER A 168 -5.50 5.98 14.68
CA SER A 168 -5.34 5.66 16.10
C SER A 168 -3.89 5.24 16.36
N TYR A 169 -3.52 5.05 17.63
CA TYR A 169 -2.15 4.71 18.04
C TYR A 169 -2.15 3.39 18.78
N THR A 170 -1.08 2.63 18.63
CA THR A 170 -0.92 1.32 19.29
C THR A 170 0.52 1.12 19.74
N GLU A 171 0.74 0.09 20.55
CA GLU A 171 2.05 -0.45 20.83
C GLU A 171 2.27 -1.72 19.99
N ILE A 172 3.51 -1.90 19.52
CA ILE A 172 3.95 -3.10 18.80
C ILE A 172 5.10 -3.69 19.57
N LYS A 173 4.94 -4.95 19.97
CA LYS A 173 6.00 -5.73 20.59
C LYS A 173 6.60 -6.66 19.53
N LEU A 174 7.91 -6.59 19.36
CA LEU A 174 8.68 -7.50 18.52
C LEU A 174 9.01 -8.79 19.27
N ASP A 175 9.40 -9.82 18.52
CA ASP A 175 9.77 -11.13 19.08
C ASP A 175 10.99 -11.08 20.00
N ASP A 176 11.91 -10.11 19.81
CA ASP A 176 13.06 -9.84 20.66
C ASP A 176 12.72 -9.10 21.97
N GLY A 177 11.44 -8.80 22.19
CA GLY A 177 10.94 -8.08 23.36
C GLY A 177 10.96 -6.56 23.22
N THR A 178 11.47 -5.99 22.13
CA THR A 178 11.44 -4.54 21.86
C THR A 178 10.00 -4.07 21.72
N ILE A 179 9.65 -2.97 22.40
CA ILE A 179 8.31 -2.38 22.36
C ILE A 179 8.41 -1.00 21.69
N PHE A 180 7.73 -0.88 20.56
CA PHE A 180 7.49 0.40 19.92
C PHE A 180 6.16 0.97 20.38
N ARG A 181 6.17 2.20 20.91
CA ARG A 181 4.99 2.92 21.41
C ARG A 181 4.57 4.00 20.44
N ASN A 182 3.31 4.42 20.57
CA ASN A 182 2.72 5.49 19.75
C ASN A 182 2.86 5.25 18.24
N ILE A 183 2.70 3.99 17.83
CA ILE A 183 2.71 3.65 16.40
C ILE A 183 1.37 4.03 15.80
N PRO A 184 1.34 4.99 14.86
CA PRO A 184 0.10 5.35 14.18
C PRO A 184 -0.35 4.22 13.25
N TYR A 185 -1.66 3.99 13.19
CA TYR A 185 -2.26 3.04 12.26
C TYR A 185 -3.61 3.54 11.77
N PHE A 186 -4.02 3.11 10.58
CA PHE A 186 -5.39 3.23 10.11
C PHE A 186 -6.21 2.02 10.58
N ASN A 187 -7.40 2.28 11.13
CA ASN A 187 -8.37 1.24 11.40
C ASN A 187 -9.25 1.05 10.16
N LEU A 188 -8.88 0.13 9.29
CA LEU A 188 -9.59 -0.16 8.04
C LEU A 188 -10.14 -1.59 8.08
N ALA A 189 -11.41 -1.75 7.73
CA ALA A 189 -12.10 -3.05 7.78
C ALA A 189 -11.90 -3.79 9.12
N ASN A 190 -11.90 -3.06 10.25
CA ASN A 190 -11.64 -3.57 11.60
C ASN A 190 -10.24 -4.17 11.82
N LYS A 191 -9.28 -3.80 10.97
CA LYS A 191 -7.87 -4.23 11.08
C LYS A 191 -6.97 -3.02 11.30
N LYS A 192 -5.85 -3.26 12.01
CA LYS A 192 -4.79 -2.27 12.19
C LYS A 192 -3.86 -2.28 10.97
N VAL A 193 -3.86 -1.20 10.20
CA VAL A 193 -2.95 -1.03 9.06
C VAL A 193 -1.87 -0.02 9.43
N TRP A 194 -0.64 -0.47 9.55
CA TRP A 194 0.52 0.30 10.02
C TRP A 194 1.76 0.06 9.15
N GLY A 195 2.88 0.67 9.48
CA GLY A 195 4.15 0.48 8.77
C GLY A 195 4.10 1.00 7.32
N ALA A 196 4.80 0.33 6.41
CA ALA A 196 4.91 0.75 5.01
C ALA A 196 3.55 0.94 4.33
N THR A 197 2.60 0.06 4.60
CA THR A 197 1.23 0.16 4.05
C THR A 197 0.56 1.46 4.50
N ALA A 198 0.68 1.82 5.78
CA ALA A 198 0.10 3.06 6.29
C ALA A 198 0.78 4.31 5.72
N LEU A 199 2.10 4.27 5.46
CA LEU A 199 2.80 5.37 4.80
C LEU A 199 2.24 5.62 3.40
N ILE A 200 2.08 4.56 2.61
CA ILE A 200 1.52 4.61 1.25
C ILE A 200 0.07 5.11 1.28
N LEU A 201 -0.74 4.61 2.21
CA LEU A 201 -2.12 5.08 2.41
C LEU A 201 -2.19 6.55 2.83
N SER A 202 -1.22 7.03 3.61
CA SER A 202 -1.13 8.44 4.00
C SER A 202 -0.87 9.35 2.79
N GLU A 203 -0.02 8.93 1.87
CA GLU A 203 0.20 9.65 0.61
C GLU A 203 -1.06 9.64 -0.26
N MET A 204 -1.74 8.50 -0.37
CA MET A 204 -3.02 8.40 -1.08
C MET A 204 -4.08 9.32 -0.45
N LYS A 205 -4.16 9.40 0.89
CA LYS A 205 -5.03 10.33 1.60
C LYS A 205 -4.78 11.77 1.20
N GLU A 206 -3.52 12.22 1.18
CA GLU A 206 -3.17 13.60 0.78
C GLU A 206 -3.55 13.88 -0.69
N ILE A 207 -3.31 12.92 -1.59
CA ILE A 207 -3.76 13.04 -2.98
C ILE A 207 -5.27 13.27 -3.04
N LEU A 208 -6.06 12.49 -2.29
CA LEU A 208 -7.52 12.64 -2.25
C LEU A 208 -7.98 13.97 -1.66
N VAL A 209 -7.26 14.52 -0.71
CA VAL A 209 -7.53 15.86 -0.13
C VAL A 209 -7.22 16.93 -1.16
N ASN A 210 -6.12 16.84 -1.89
CA ASN A 210 -5.72 17.82 -2.88
C ASN A 210 -6.64 17.86 -4.12
N MET A 211 -7.40 16.78 -4.37
CA MET A 211 -8.38 16.69 -5.46
C MET A 211 -9.68 17.47 -5.21
N GLU A 212 -9.91 18.01 -4.01
CA GLU A 212 -11.08 18.84 -3.68
C GLU A 212 -10.91 20.26 -4.26
#